data_b916c180a2b3c6e2e19655b23b3dbddd
#
_entry.id   b916c180a2b3c6e2e19655b23b3dbddd
#
_cell.length_a   1.000
_cell.length_b   1.000
_cell.length_c   1.000
_cell.angle_alpha   90.00
_cell.angle_beta   90.00
_cell.angle_gamma   90.00
#
_symmetry.space_group_name_H-M   'P 1'
#
loop_
_entity.id
_entity.type
_entity.pdbx_description
1 polymer ?
#
loop_
_entity_poly.entity_id
_entity_poly.type
_entity_poly.pdbx_seq_one_letter_code
_entity_poly.pdbx_strand_id
1 'polypeptide(L)'
;MLIRKLFKFEAAHIVRNAVSERCKYSIHGHSYKVEVCLKGKVNPDTGMVMDFIEVKNCGIYNLLDSYDHATIIWKNDDEEYINDIKKHSKRVVIMDLNPTAENMAIIFHKQIQSLLDKLNKNIKVKWVRVHETDSGYAQSEEDDI
;
A
#
# COMPACT_ATOMS: atom_id res chain seq x y z
N MET A 1 7.01 -3.65 -21.76
CA MET A 1 5.60 -4.03 -21.52
C MET A 1 5.23 -3.66 -20.10
N LEU A 2 3.99 -3.20 -19.89
CA LEU A 2 3.46 -2.97 -18.55
C LEU A 2 2.38 -4.02 -18.25
N ILE A 3 2.37 -4.54 -17.04
CA ILE A 3 1.31 -5.36 -16.49
C ILE A 3 0.82 -4.73 -15.19
N ARG A 4 -0.44 -4.96 -14.82
CA ARG A 4 -1.04 -4.39 -13.61
C ARG A 4 -1.87 -5.44 -12.89
N LYS A 5 -1.77 -5.46 -11.57
CA LYS A 5 -2.63 -6.27 -10.71
C LYS A 5 -3.28 -5.42 -9.64
N LEU A 6 -4.55 -5.70 -9.35
CA LEU A 6 -5.34 -5.04 -8.32
C LEU A 6 -5.41 -5.91 -7.07
N PHE A 7 -5.21 -5.27 -5.91
CA PHE A 7 -5.38 -5.83 -4.57
C PHE A 7 -6.37 -4.99 -3.78
N LYS A 8 -6.96 -5.56 -2.74
CA LYS A 8 -7.91 -4.88 -1.87
C LYS A 8 -7.64 -5.22 -0.41
N PHE A 9 -7.88 -4.28 0.48
CA PHE A 9 -7.93 -4.49 1.91
C PHE A 9 -8.85 -3.47 2.59
N GLU A 10 -9.38 -3.82 3.75
CA GLU A 10 -10.20 -2.97 4.59
C GLU A 10 -9.35 -2.47 5.76
N ALA A 11 -9.26 -1.17 5.97
CA ALA A 11 -8.48 -0.60 7.06
C ALA A 11 -9.05 0.72 7.54
N ALA A 12 -8.69 1.09 8.78
CA ALA A 12 -9.08 2.35 9.40
C ALA A 12 -7.84 3.20 9.72
N HIS A 13 -8.02 4.52 9.75
CA HIS A 13 -6.98 5.46 10.09
C HIS A 13 -7.55 6.78 10.64
N ILE A 14 -6.66 7.60 11.17
CA ILE A 14 -6.84 9.05 11.33
C ILE A 14 -5.77 9.72 10.49
N VAL A 15 -6.14 10.73 9.71
CA VAL A 15 -5.19 11.55 8.94
C VAL A 15 -4.96 12.86 9.68
N ARG A 16 -3.94 12.91 10.51
CA ARG A 16 -3.57 14.13 11.23
C ARG A 16 -3.16 15.23 10.25
N ASN A 17 -3.43 16.47 10.61
CA ASN A 17 -3.19 17.64 9.75
C ASN A 17 -4.06 17.74 8.49
N ALA A 18 -5.07 16.88 8.35
CA ALA A 18 -6.05 17.03 7.28
C ALA A 18 -6.83 18.33 7.41
N VAL A 19 -7.31 18.87 6.28
CA VAL A 19 -8.20 20.04 6.27
C VAL A 19 -9.58 19.67 6.82
N SER A 20 -10.09 18.47 6.45
CA SER A 20 -11.35 17.95 6.95
C SER A 20 -11.25 17.53 8.42
N GLU A 21 -12.11 18.09 9.27
CA GLU A 21 -12.20 17.68 10.68
C GLU A 21 -12.54 16.19 10.85
N ARG A 22 -13.36 15.63 9.95
CA ARG A 22 -13.72 14.21 9.97
C ARG A 22 -12.52 13.31 9.80
N CYS A 23 -11.59 13.68 8.91
CA CYS A 23 -10.36 12.92 8.69
C CYS A 23 -9.34 13.13 9.80
N LYS A 24 -9.29 14.33 10.37
CA LYS A 24 -8.30 14.76 11.36
C LYS A 24 -8.61 14.26 12.77
N TYR A 25 -9.87 14.19 13.15
CA TYR A 25 -10.29 13.90 14.53
C TYR A 25 -11.11 12.63 14.69
N SER A 26 -11.39 11.90 13.61
CA SER A 26 -12.18 10.68 13.71
C SER A 26 -11.47 9.49 13.07
N ILE A 27 -11.48 8.36 13.78
CA ILE A 27 -11.12 7.08 13.19
C ILE A 27 -12.18 6.76 12.15
N HIS A 28 -11.74 6.51 10.93
CA HIS A 28 -12.63 6.16 9.82
C HIS A 28 -11.98 5.11 8.94
N GLY A 29 -12.81 4.31 8.27
CA GLY A 29 -12.36 3.21 7.44
C GLY A 29 -12.61 3.42 5.97
N HIS A 30 -11.80 2.73 5.18
CA HIS A 30 -11.92 2.67 3.72
C HIS A 30 -11.80 1.23 3.23
N SER A 31 -12.48 0.96 2.12
CA SER A 31 -12.22 -0.22 1.28
C SER A 31 -11.11 0.14 0.28
N TYR A 32 -9.89 -0.04 0.72
CA TYR A 32 -8.72 0.32 -0.10
C TYR A 32 -8.59 -0.57 -1.33
N LYS A 33 -8.25 0.04 -2.45
CA LYS A 33 -7.81 -0.66 -3.65
C LYS A 33 -6.39 -0.24 -3.96
N VAL A 34 -5.51 -1.22 -4.18
CA VAL A 34 -4.11 -0.97 -4.52
C VAL A 34 -3.81 -1.58 -5.87
N GLU A 35 -3.48 -0.73 -6.83
CA GLU A 35 -3.02 -1.17 -8.14
C GLU A 35 -1.50 -1.12 -8.19
N VAL A 36 -0.91 -2.24 -8.54
CA VAL A 36 0.54 -2.38 -8.71
C VAL A 36 0.83 -2.56 -10.19
N CYS A 37 1.54 -1.61 -10.79
CA CYS A 37 1.97 -1.67 -12.18
C CYS A 37 3.46 -2.00 -12.27
N LEU A 38 3.75 -3.08 -12.98
CA LEU A 38 5.10 -3.59 -13.19
C LEU A 38 5.54 -3.39 -14.63
N LYS A 39 6.81 -3.06 -14.82
CA LYS A 39 7.47 -2.93 -16.11
C LYS A 39 8.53 -4.02 -16.27
N GLY A 40 8.48 -4.73 -17.39
CA GLY A 40 9.47 -5.75 -17.72
C GLY A 40 9.49 -6.07 -19.21
N LYS A 41 10.43 -6.93 -19.60
CA LYS A 41 10.47 -7.51 -20.94
C LYS A 41 9.60 -8.77 -20.95
N VAL A 42 8.93 -9.00 -22.07
CA VAL A 42 8.21 -10.26 -22.31
C VAL A 42 9.23 -11.36 -22.49
N ASN A 43 9.10 -12.44 -21.73
CA ASN A 43 9.87 -13.65 -21.93
C ASN A 43 9.38 -14.35 -23.21
N PRO A 44 10.25 -14.61 -24.20
CA PRO A 44 9.82 -15.18 -25.49
C PRO A 44 9.26 -16.59 -25.36
N ASP A 45 9.68 -17.36 -24.36
CA ASP A 45 9.23 -18.75 -24.18
C ASP A 45 7.83 -18.83 -23.56
N THR A 46 7.49 -17.88 -22.67
CA THR A 46 6.21 -17.88 -21.95
C THR A 46 5.21 -16.86 -22.50
N GLY A 47 5.68 -15.85 -23.22
CA GLY A 47 4.87 -14.72 -23.66
C GLY A 47 4.48 -13.76 -22.54
N MET A 48 5.09 -13.86 -21.34
CA MET A 48 4.72 -13.09 -20.15
C MET A 48 5.86 -12.19 -19.66
N VAL A 49 5.52 -11.06 -19.06
CA VAL A 49 6.44 -10.29 -18.21
C VAL A 49 6.63 -11.02 -16.89
N MET A 50 5.51 -11.40 -16.27
CA MET A 50 5.41 -12.17 -15.03
C MET A 50 3.99 -12.74 -14.95
N ASP A 51 3.84 -13.97 -14.49
CA ASP A 51 2.51 -14.54 -14.27
C ASP A 51 1.77 -13.79 -13.17
N PHE A 52 0.49 -13.53 -13.35
CA PHE A 52 -0.31 -12.81 -12.34
C PHE A 52 -0.44 -13.57 -11.01
N ILE A 53 -0.34 -14.89 -11.02
CA ILE A 53 -0.25 -15.69 -9.80
C ILE A 53 1.07 -15.45 -9.09
N GLU A 54 2.18 -15.37 -9.83
CA GLU A 54 3.49 -15.05 -9.29
C GLU A 54 3.54 -13.62 -8.72
N VAL A 55 2.95 -12.64 -9.42
CA VAL A 55 2.80 -11.27 -8.90
C VAL A 55 2.09 -11.28 -7.55
N LYS A 56 1.05 -12.10 -7.40
CA LYS A 56 0.34 -12.25 -6.12
C LYS A 56 1.25 -12.87 -5.04
N ASN A 57 1.94 -13.96 -5.38
CA ASN A 57 2.58 -14.85 -4.41
C ASN A 57 4.04 -14.50 -4.09
N CYS A 58 4.63 -13.53 -4.77
CA CYS A 58 6.01 -13.08 -4.50
C CYS A 58 6.19 -12.27 -3.21
N GLY A 59 5.15 -12.18 -2.38
CA GLY A 59 5.13 -11.43 -1.13
C GLY A 59 4.24 -10.18 -1.17
N ILE A 60 3.81 -9.74 -2.34
CA ILE A 60 2.95 -8.54 -2.48
C ILE A 60 1.60 -8.75 -1.78
N TYR A 61 0.99 -9.93 -1.97
CA TYR A 61 -0.27 -10.24 -1.27
C TYR A 61 -0.10 -10.18 0.25
N ASN A 62 0.93 -10.83 0.79
CA ASN A 62 1.18 -10.87 2.23
C ASN A 62 1.47 -9.47 2.80
N LEU A 63 2.20 -8.65 2.05
CA LEU A 63 2.45 -7.26 2.42
C LEU A 63 1.14 -6.49 2.57
N LEU A 64 0.28 -6.53 1.56
CA LEU A 64 -0.97 -5.78 1.55
C LEU A 64 -2.02 -6.39 2.50
N ASP A 65 -2.04 -7.71 2.66
CA ASP A 65 -2.89 -8.40 3.63
C ASP A 65 -2.56 -8.03 5.08
N SER A 66 -1.31 -7.63 5.37
CA SER A 66 -0.96 -7.14 6.70
C SER A 66 -1.69 -5.85 7.09
N TYR A 67 -2.21 -5.12 6.13
CA TYR A 67 -3.05 -3.93 6.33
C TYR A 67 -4.54 -4.27 6.46
N ASP A 68 -4.96 -5.47 6.04
CA ASP A 68 -6.36 -5.86 6.06
C ASP A 68 -6.88 -6.00 7.49
N HIS A 69 -8.03 -5.37 7.79
CA HIS A 69 -8.62 -5.27 9.12
C HIS A 69 -7.69 -4.59 10.15
N ALA A 70 -6.73 -3.79 9.69
CA ALA A 70 -5.82 -3.07 10.57
C ALA A 70 -6.30 -1.65 10.85
N THR A 71 -5.86 -1.12 12.00
CA THR A 71 -5.79 0.32 12.23
C THR A 71 -4.39 0.80 11.86
N ILE A 72 -4.32 1.72 10.91
CA ILE A 72 -3.07 2.30 10.43
C ILE A 72 -2.79 3.57 11.23
N ILE A 73 -1.67 3.63 11.90
CA ILE A 73 -1.32 4.70 12.85
C ILE A 73 0.00 5.34 12.42
N TRP A 74 0.03 6.66 12.46
CA TRP A 74 1.28 7.40 12.36
C TRP A 74 2.12 7.24 13.63
N LYS A 75 3.40 6.89 13.53
CA LYS A 75 4.27 6.68 14.71
C LYS A 75 4.42 7.91 15.61
N ASN A 76 4.22 9.11 15.05
CA ASN A 76 4.28 10.37 15.79
C ASN A 76 2.90 10.90 16.20
N ASP A 77 1.88 10.07 16.15
CA ASP A 77 0.55 10.41 16.66
C ASP A 77 0.56 10.50 18.19
N ASP A 78 -0.55 10.94 18.76
CA ASP A 78 -0.73 11.00 20.21
C ASP A 78 -0.47 9.64 20.87
N GLU A 79 0.35 9.64 21.92
CA GLU A 79 0.79 8.41 22.59
C GLU A 79 -0.38 7.67 23.27
N GLU A 80 -1.32 8.40 23.85
CA GLU A 80 -2.53 7.81 24.45
C GLU A 80 -3.38 7.12 23.39
N TYR A 81 -3.60 7.77 22.26
CA TYR A 81 -4.29 7.18 21.11
C TYR A 81 -3.60 5.90 20.61
N ILE A 82 -2.28 5.93 20.42
CA ILE A 82 -1.52 4.75 19.97
C ILE A 82 -1.68 3.60 20.97
N ASN A 83 -1.55 3.87 22.25
CA ASN A 83 -1.66 2.86 23.31
C ASN A 83 -3.08 2.29 23.41
N ASP A 84 -4.10 3.11 23.28
CA ASP A 84 -5.51 2.68 23.32
C ASP A 84 -5.84 1.78 22.13
N ILE A 85 -5.37 2.11 20.93
CA ILE A 85 -5.59 1.27 19.76
C ILE A 85 -4.88 -0.08 19.94
N LYS A 86 -3.62 -0.09 20.36
CA LYS A 86 -2.86 -1.34 20.62
C LYS A 86 -3.53 -2.21 21.70
N LYS A 87 -4.19 -1.60 22.66
CA LYS A 87 -4.90 -2.29 23.73
C LYS A 87 -6.17 -3.00 23.22
N HIS A 88 -6.85 -2.42 22.24
CA HIS A 88 -8.14 -2.89 21.76
C HIS A 88 -8.13 -3.55 20.37
N SER A 89 -7.02 -3.45 19.64
CA SER A 89 -6.87 -4.02 18.31
C SER A 89 -5.62 -4.89 18.22
N LYS A 90 -5.78 -6.09 17.67
CA LYS A 90 -4.65 -7.01 17.41
C LYS A 90 -3.93 -6.68 16.09
N ARG A 91 -4.66 -6.08 15.13
CA ARG A 91 -4.09 -5.73 13.82
C ARG A 91 -3.84 -4.23 13.78
N VAL A 92 -2.59 -3.87 13.99
CA VAL A 92 -2.13 -2.48 14.02
C VAL A 92 -0.91 -2.36 13.09
N VAL A 93 -0.94 -1.40 12.21
CA VAL A 93 0.19 -1.03 11.35
C VAL A 93 0.69 0.34 11.78
N ILE A 94 1.95 0.41 12.19
CA ILE A 94 2.60 1.68 12.52
C ILE A 94 3.38 2.15 11.30
N MET A 95 3.02 3.31 10.78
CA MET A 95 3.71 3.96 9.66
C MET A 95 4.65 5.06 10.16
N ASP A 96 5.80 5.19 9.54
CA ASP A 96 6.73 6.29 9.81
C ASP A 96 6.17 7.65 9.38
N LEU A 97 5.28 7.65 8.41
CA LEU A 97 4.61 8.82 7.86
C LEU A 97 3.12 8.82 8.20
N ASN A 98 2.51 10.01 8.18
CA ASN A 98 1.06 10.15 8.32
C ASN A 98 0.34 9.25 7.29
N PRO A 99 -0.64 8.42 7.68
CA PRO A 99 -1.23 7.39 6.83
C PRO A 99 -2.21 7.95 5.78
N THR A 100 -1.69 8.79 4.89
CA THR A 100 -2.40 9.27 3.70
C THR A 100 -2.24 8.28 2.54
N ALA A 101 -3.11 8.36 1.53
CA ALA A 101 -3.00 7.55 0.32
C ALA A 101 -1.66 7.77 -0.40
N GLU A 102 -1.16 9.01 -0.40
CA GLU A 102 0.12 9.38 -1.01
C GLU A 102 1.29 8.68 -0.32
N ASN A 103 1.37 8.76 1.00
CA ASN A 103 2.42 8.12 1.78
C ASN A 103 2.35 6.59 1.68
N MET A 104 1.14 6.01 1.68
CA MET A 104 0.96 4.57 1.45
C MET A 104 1.44 4.17 0.06
N ALA A 105 1.13 4.93 -0.98
CA ALA A 105 1.59 4.65 -2.34
C ALA A 105 3.11 4.62 -2.43
N ILE A 106 3.80 5.59 -1.82
CA ILE A 106 5.27 5.65 -1.76
C ILE A 106 5.84 4.44 -1.00
N ILE A 107 5.29 4.14 0.18
CA ILE A 107 5.77 3.02 1.01
C ILE A 107 5.58 1.69 0.29
N PHE A 108 4.40 1.45 -0.28
CA PHE A 108 4.14 0.22 -1.04
C PHE A 108 5.06 0.11 -2.25
N HIS A 109 5.31 1.19 -2.98
CA HIS A 109 6.23 1.20 -4.11
C HIS A 109 7.61 0.70 -3.69
N LYS A 110 8.19 1.28 -2.63
CA LYS A 110 9.52 0.89 -2.10
C LYS A 110 9.55 -0.57 -1.65
N GLN A 111 8.56 -0.99 -0.88
CA GLN A 111 8.52 -2.35 -0.32
C GLN A 111 8.31 -3.40 -1.42
N ILE A 112 7.43 -3.13 -2.38
CA ILE A 112 7.18 -4.04 -3.52
C ILE A 112 8.40 -4.13 -4.41
N GLN A 113 9.10 -3.03 -4.69
CA GLN A 113 10.35 -3.07 -5.45
C GLN A 113 11.39 -3.95 -4.74
N SER A 114 11.52 -3.82 -3.43
CA SER A 114 12.42 -4.67 -2.64
C SER A 114 12.06 -6.16 -2.71
N LEU A 115 10.77 -6.51 -2.77
CA LEU A 115 10.33 -7.89 -2.97
C LEU A 115 10.71 -8.41 -4.36
N LEU A 116 10.50 -7.60 -5.40
CA LEU A 116 10.83 -7.97 -6.78
C LEU A 116 12.33 -8.12 -7.00
N ASP A 117 13.15 -7.29 -6.39
CA ASP A 117 14.60 -7.35 -6.50
C ASP A 117 15.17 -8.71 -6.00
N LYS A 118 14.51 -9.32 -5.01
CA LYS A 118 14.87 -10.65 -4.50
C LYS A 118 14.61 -11.78 -5.50
N LEU A 119 13.78 -11.57 -6.51
CA LEU A 119 13.46 -12.58 -7.52
C LEU A 119 14.52 -12.68 -8.61
N ASN A 120 15.51 -11.79 -8.65
CA ASN A 120 16.52 -11.69 -9.72
C ASN A 120 15.91 -11.62 -11.14
N LYS A 121 14.67 -11.15 -11.24
CA LYS A 121 13.98 -10.85 -12.50
C LYS A 121 14.11 -9.35 -12.75
N ASN A 122 14.51 -8.96 -13.94
CA ASN A 122 14.64 -7.53 -14.28
C ASN A 122 13.25 -6.89 -14.46
N ILE A 123 12.48 -6.84 -13.36
CA ILE A 123 11.14 -6.29 -13.28
C ILE A 123 11.16 -5.10 -12.31
N LYS A 124 10.57 -3.99 -12.73
CA LYS A 124 10.50 -2.76 -11.94
C LYS A 124 9.06 -2.38 -11.65
N VAL A 125 8.82 -1.87 -10.46
CA VAL A 125 7.57 -1.17 -10.17
C VAL A 125 7.56 0.11 -11.00
N LYS A 126 6.56 0.28 -11.85
CA LYS A 126 6.39 1.52 -12.63
C LYS A 126 5.64 2.57 -11.84
N TRP A 127 4.59 2.16 -11.16
CA TRP A 127 3.81 2.98 -10.23
C TRP A 127 2.98 2.08 -9.30
N VAL A 128 2.62 2.64 -8.16
CA VAL A 128 1.61 2.08 -7.25
C VAL A 128 0.53 3.13 -7.05
N ARG A 129 -0.73 2.70 -7.16
CA ARG A 129 -1.89 3.56 -6.97
C ARG A 129 -2.72 3.07 -5.80
N VAL A 130 -3.00 3.96 -4.86
CA VAL A 130 -3.81 3.68 -3.67
C VAL A 130 -5.10 4.48 -3.73
N HIS A 131 -6.22 3.78 -3.80
CA HIS A 131 -7.56 4.37 -3.72
C HIS A 131 -8.09 4.22 -2.29
N GLU A 132 -8.48 5.31 -1.66
CA GLU A 132 -9.27 5.30 -0.43
C GLU A 132 -10.75 5.14 -0.75
N THR A 133 -11.21 5.82 -1.79
CA THR A 133 -12.57 5.80 -2.30
C THR A 133 -12.58 5.52 -3.79
N ASP A 134 -13.75 5.27 -4.37
CA ASP A 134 -13.89 5.07 -5.82
C ASP A 134 -13.59 6.35 -6.62
N SER A 135 -13.69 7.52 -5.99
CA SER A 135 -13.54 8.82 -6.66
C SER A 135 -12.15 9.43 -6.56
N GLY A 136 -11.26 8.90 -5.72
CA GLY A 136 -9.94 9.48 -5.51
C GLY A 136 -8.84 8.45 -5.26
N TYR A 137 -7.67 8.70 -5.81
CA TYR A 137 -6.47 7.91 -5.56
C TYR A 137 -5.21 8.78 -5.56
N ALA A 138 -4.18 8.28 -4.91
CA ALA A 138 -2.81 8.78 -5.06
C ALA A 138 -1.97 7.75 -5.81
N GLN A 139 -1.06 8.22 -6.65
CA GLN A 139 -0.17 7.37 -7.43
C GLN A 139 1.27 7.80 -7.21
N SER A 140 2.12 6.85 -6.81
CA SER A 140 3.57 7.06 -6.74
C SER A 140 4.23 6.65 -8.05
N GLU A 141 5.18 7.43 -8.51
CA GLU A 141 6.02 7.13 -9.67
C GLU A 141 7.50 7.04 -9.27
N GLU A 142 8.37 6.74 -10.23
CA GLU A 142 9.81 6.56 -9.94
C GLU A 142 10.45 7.81 -9.30
N ASP A 143 9.98 9.00 -9.65
CA ASP A 143 10.51 10.27 -9.15
C ASP A 143 10.11 10.58 -7.68
N ASP A 144 9.13 9.83 -7.14
CA ASP A 144 8.66 9.97 -5.75
C ASP A 144 9.46 9.08 -4.78
N ILE A 145 10.34 8.23 -5.29
CA ILE A 145 11.04 7.18 -4.53
C ILE A 145 12.52 7.61 -4.22
#